data_0c250e83069c03534588088e27a57335
#
_entry.id   0c250e83069c03534588088e27a57335
#
_cell.length_a   1.000
_cell.length_b   1.000
_cell.length_c   1.000
_cell.angle_alpha   90.00
_cell.angle_beta   90.00
_cell.angle_gamma   90.00
#
_symmetry.space_group_name_H-M   'P 1'
#
loop_
_entity.id
_entity.type
_entity.pdbx_description
1 polymer ?
#
loop_
_entity_poly.entity_id
_entity_poly.type
_entity_poly.pdbx_seq_one_letter_code
_entity_poly.pdbx_strand_id
1 'polypeptide(L)'
;MISLGLCGVFFIFVSCGFSFGDPTVIECPANIAARVYEYALKYKEADTEYKWGGQDPLRAIKVDCSGLVIRCYQYALEGTGFSLLQPDMSSAYMYENAATLVPLEFLRPGDLIFMGEKNSSNITHIAIYVRTEGDTIYFIDSTEKAAEGKAPSVNGVSERSYSRKDKRFKSGGIMQLKH
;
A
#
# COMPACT_ATOMS: atom_id res chain seq x y z
N MET A 1 23.16 69.70 36.80
CA MET A 1 23.24 68.27 36.81
C MET A 1 21.92 67.75 36.27
N ILE A 2 21.90 67.29 35.03
CA ILE A 2 20.69 66.84 34.35
C ILE A 2 20.86 65.29 34.20
N SER A 3 19.95 64.54 34.87
CA SER A 3 19.92 63.11 34.81
C SER A 3 19.02 62.66 33.62
N LEU A 4 19.63 62.02 32.60
CA LEU A 4 18.92 61.37 31.53
C LEU A 4 18.41 59.97 31.98
N GLY A 5 17.10 59.81 32.08
CA GLY A 5 16.47 58.50 32.26
C GLY A 5 16.44 57.73 30.96
N LEU A 6 17.07 56.55 30.94
CA LEU A 6 17.07 55.61 29.82
C LEU A 6 15.77 54.79 29.85
N CYS A 7 14.88 55.04 28.88
CA CYS A 7 13.64 54.30 28.71
C CYS A 7 13.94 52.99 27.92
N GLY A 8 14.02 51.85 28.62
CA GLY A 8 14.21 50.53 27.99
C GLY A 8 12.92 50.02 27.38
N VAL A 9 12.91 49.90 26.04
CA VAL A 9 11.81 49.25 25.32
C VAL A 9 12.00 47.76 25.37
N PHE A 10 11.15 47.04 26.12
CA PHE A 10 11.09 45.59 26.15
C PHE A 10 10.31 45.07 24.94
N PHE A 11 10.98 44.49 23.97
CA PHE A 11 10.33 43.73 22.90
C PHE A 11 9.97 42.33 23.42
N ILE A 12 8.66 42.11 23.63
CA ILE A 12 8.14 40.78 23.91
C ILE A 12 8.01 40.06 22.55
N PHE A 13 8.92 39.13 22.26
CA PHE A 13 8.76 38.17 21.17
C PHE A 13 7.73 37.14 21.58
N VAL A 14 6.49 37.29 21.10
CA VAL A 14 5.50 36.21 21.15
C VAL A 14 5.87 35.21 20.06
N SER A 15 6.58 34.14 20.44
CA SER A 15 6.79 33.00 19.53
C SER A 15 5.47 32.28 19.39
N CYS A 16 4.79 32.48 18.26
CA CYS A 16 3.65 31.69 17.87
C CYS A 16 4.17 30.28 17.49
N GLY A 17 4.22 29.38 18.47
CA GLY A 17 4.58 27.98 18.26
C GLY A 17 3.44 27.31 17.48
N PHE A 18 3.62 27.10 16.18
CA PHE A 18 2.78 26.17 15.43
C PHE A 18 3.09 24.76 15.95
N SER A 19 2.24 24.23 16.81
CA SER A 19 2.24 22.82 17.15
C SER A 19 1.66 22.07 15.94
N PHE A 20 2.52 21.50 15.12
CA PHE A 20 2.07 20.45 14.20
C PHE A 20 1.69 19.26 15.09
N GLY A 21 0.40 18.96 15.19
CA GLY A 21 -0.07 17.73 15.82
C GLY A 21 0.59 16.55 15.16
N ASP A 22 0.88 15.48 15.92
CA ASP A 22 1.35 14.23 15.33
C ASP A 22 0.37 13.76 14.25
N PRO A 23 0.85 13.28 13.11
CA PRO A 23 -0.03 12.84 12.03
C PRO A 23 -0.95 11.72 12.53
N THR A 24 -2.25 11.90 12.34
CA THR A 24 -3.24 10.89 12.69
C THR A 24 -3.13 9.71 11.73
N VAL A 25 -3.00 8.50 12.28
CA VAL A 25 -3.03 7.26 11.49
C VAL A 25 -4.46 6.75 11.43
N ILE A 26 -4.95 6.50 10.22
CA ILE A 26 -6.29 5.98 9.96
C ILE A 26 -6.26 4.79 8.99
N GLU A 27 -7.30 3.98 9.00
CA GLU A 27 -7.51 2.99 7.96
C GLU A 27 -7.84 3.64 6.63
N CYS A 28 -7.37 3.04 5.52
CA CYS A 28 -7.64 3.51 4.17
C CYS A 28 -9.15 3.64 3.91
N PRO A 29 -9.65 4.85 3.57
CA PRO A 29 -11.05 5.04 3.21
C PRO A 29 -11.45 4.26 1.96
N ALA A 30 -12.73 3.86 1.88
CA ALA A 30 -13.26 3.03 0.79
C ALA A 30 -13.09 3.67 -0.60
N ASN A 31 -13.23 4.99 -0.71
CA ASN A 31 -13.03 5.71 -1.97
C ASN A 31 -11.56 5.71 -2.44
N ILE A 32 -10.60 5.68 -1.51
CA ILE A 32 -9.18 5.53 -1.83
C ILE A 32 -8.90 4.09 -2.25
N ALA A 33 -9.41 3.08 -1.51
CA ALA A 33 -9.27 1.67 -1.90
C ALA A 33 -9.81 1.42 -3.32
N ALA A 34 -10.95 2.00 -3.68
CA ALA A 34 -11.50 1.91 -5.05
C ALA A 34 -10.53 2.48 -6.10
N ARG A 35 -9.89 3.63 -5.83
CA ARG A 35 -8.86 4.19 -6.71
C ARG A 35 -7.62 3.31 -6.81
N VAL A 36 -7.20 2.67 -5.71
CA VAL A 36 -6.09 1.69 -5.71
C VAL A 36 -6.39 0.54 -6.68
N TYR A 37 -7.61 0.00 -6.63
CA TYR A 37 -8.06 -1.03 -7.55
C TYR A 37 -8.02 -0.56 -9.01
N GLU A 38 -8.50 0.66 -9.32
CA GLU A 38 -8.42 1.24 -10.67
C GLU A 38 -6.99 1.35 -11.18
N TYR A 39 -6.03 1.75 -10.34
CA TYR A 39 -4.61 1.80 -10.71
C TYR A 39 -4.02 0.39 -10.91
N ALA A 40 -4.40 -0.58 -10.12
CA ALA A 40 -3.99 -1.97 -10.32
C ALA A 40 -4.47 -2.53 -11.68
N LEU A 41 -5.69 -2.17 -12.10
CA LEU A 41 -6.20 -2.50 -13.44
C LEU A 41 -5.35 -1.87 -14.54
N LYS A 42 -4.96 -0.59 -14.40
CA LYS A 42 -4.09 0.10 -15.40
C LYS A 42 -2.73 -0.59 -15.53
N TYR A 43 -2.11 -1.02 -14.42
CA TYR A 43 -0.87 -1.79 -14.46
C TYR A 43 -1.04 -3.14 -15.17
N LYS A 44 -2.15 -3.83 -14.95
CA LYS A 44 -2.49 -5.07 -15.64
C LYS A 44 -2.71 -4.85 -17.14
N GLU A 45 -3.46 -3.81 -17.52
CA GLU A 45 -3.74 -3.46 -18.91
C GLU A 45 -2.49 -3.00 -19.69
N ALA A 46 -1.52 -2.42 -19.00
CA ALA A 46 -0.25 -1.99 -19.57
C ALA A 46 0.75 -3.16 -19.78
N ASP A 47 0.34 -4.39 -19.51
CA ASP A 47 1.19 -5.60 -19.60
C ASP A 47 2.52 -5.44 -18.86
N THR A 48 2.43 -4.93 -17.63
CA THR A 48 3.59 -4.55 -16.82
C THR A 48 4.37 -5.78 -16.39
N GLU A 49 5.67 -5.84 -16.73
CA GLU A 49 6.54 -6.95 -16.37
C GLU A 49 6.93 -6.95 -14.89
N TYR A 50 7.20 -8.14 -14.37
CA TYR A 50 7.80 -8.31 -13.05
C TYR A 50 9.28 -7.98 -13.05
N LYS A 51 9.74 -7.31 -11.97
CA LYS A 51 11.16 -7.16 -11.64
C LYS A 51 11.34 -7.04 -10.14
N TRP A 52 12.14 -7.90 -9.55
CA TRP A 52 12.49 -7.83 -8.14
C TRP A 52 13.03 -6.45 -7.77
N GLY A 53 12.47 -5.82 -6.72
CA GLY A 53 12.79 -4.44 -6.32
C GLY A 53 12.36 -3.37 -7.34
N GLY A 54 11.50 -3.72 -8.31
CA GLY A 54 11.00 -2.81 -9.34
C GLY A 54 9.93 -1.89 -8.77
N GLN A 55 10.13 -0.58 -8.95
CA GLN A 55 9.17 0.47 -8.55
C GLN A 55 9.16 1.64 -9.53
N ASP A 56 9.74 1.49 -10.71
CA ASP A 56 9.90 2.61 -11.63
C ASP A 56 8.77 2.67 -12.66
N PRO A 57 7.85 3.67 -12.57
CA PRO A 57 6.80 3.84 -13.56
C PRO A 57 7.26 4.55 -14.84
N LEU A 58 8.50 5.10 -14.89
CA LEU A 58 8.88 6.06 -15.91
C LEU A 58 9.76 5.50 -17.05
N ARG A 59 10.47 4.38 -16.85
CA ARG A 59 11.45 3.88 -17.83
C ARG A 59 11.13 2.53 -18.46
N ALA A 60 10.72 1.60 -17.70
CA ALA A 60 10.10 0.35 -18.11
C ALA A 60 9.24 0.00 -16.90
N ILE A 61 7.95 0.07 -17.05
CA ILE A 61 7.02 -0.16 -15.93
C ILE A 61 7.24 -1.60 -15.45
N LYS A 62 8.19 -1.78 -14.50
CA LYS A 62 8.51 -3.07 -13.90
C LYS A 62 8.33 -2.93 -12.40
N VAL A 63 7.48 -3.75 -11.84
CA VAL A 63 7.16 -3.74 -10.41
C VAL A 63 7.24 -5.15 -9.85
N ASP A 64 7.69 -5.29 -8.60
CA ASP A 64 7.44 -6.50 -7.82
C ASP A 64 6.08 -6.42 -7.12
N CYS A 65 5.77 -7.42 -6.27
CA CYS A 65 4.48 -7.48 -5.59
C CYS A 65 4.24 -6.29 -4.65
N SER A 66 5.24 -5.90 -3.87
CA SER A 66 5.17 -4.75 -2.96
C SER A 66 5.23 -3.43 -3.71
N GLY A 67 6.06 -3.34 -4.73
CA GLY A 67 6.16 -2.17 -5.60
C GLY A 67 4.85 -1.84 -6.30
N LEU A 68 4.13 -2.84 -6.81
CA LEU A 68 2.78 -2.66 -7.37
C LEU A 68 1.85 -2.00 -6.36
N VAL A 69 1.77 -2.56 -5.14
CA VAL A 69 0.91 -2.03 -4.07
C VAL A 69 1.27 -0.60 -3.74
N ILE A 70 2.55 -0.33 -3.46
CA ILE A 70 3.03 1.02 -3.12
C ILE A 70 2.68 2.03 -4.21
N ARG A 71 2.89 1.70 -5.48
CA ARG A 71 2.59 2.61 -6.60
C ARG A 71 1.10 2.87 -6.76
N CYS A 72 0.26 1.83 -6.67
CA CYS A 72 -1.18 2.00 -6.73
C CYS A 72 -1.68 2.92 -5.61
N TYR A 73 -1.18 2.75 -4.38
CA TYR A 73 -1.52 3.64 -3.27
C TYR A 73 -0.99 5.06 -3.48
N GLN A 74 0.26 5.25 -3.90
CA GLN A 74 0.81 6.58 -4.16
C GLN A 74 -0.05 7.37 -5.14
N TYR A 75 -0.42 6.79 -6.28
CA TYR A 75 -1.31 7.43 -7.26
C TYR A 75 -2.74 7.65 -6.71
N ALA A 76 -3.28 6.69 -5.96
CA ALA A 76 -4.59 6.84 -5.36
C ALA A 76 -4.66 7.96 -4.32
N LEU A 77 -3.53 8.28 -3.68
CA LEU A 77 -3.42 9.31 -2.64
C LEU A 77 -3.17 10.72 -3.19
N GLU A 78 -2.82 10.87 -4.48
CA GLU A 78 -2.59 12.19 -5.07
C GLU A 78 -3.80 13.11 -4.90
N GLY A 79 -3.55 14.29 -4.34
CA GLY A 79 -4.57 15.33 -4.09
C GLY A 79 -5.52 15.04 -2.92
N THR A 80 -5.23 14.05 -2.06
CA THR A 80 -6.14 13.66 -0.97
C THR A 80 -5.76 14.20 0.42
N GLY A 81 -4.54 14.69 0.61
CA GLY A 81 -4.00 15.04 1.94
C GLY A 81 -3.53 13.82 2.76
N PHE A 82 -3.77 12.60 2.29
CA PHE A 82 -3.25 11.37 2.92
C PHE A 82 -1.90 10.96 2.33
N SER A 83 -1.12 10.23 3.11
CA SER A 83 0.15 9.64 2.68
C SER A 83 0.35 8.24 3.25
N LEU A 84 1.21 7.44 2.62
CA LEU A 84 1.66 6.16 3.18
C LEU A 84 2.48 6.38 4.46
N LEU A 85 2.50 5.40 5.37
CA LEU A 85 3.32 5.45 6.59
C LEU A 85 4.81 5.53 6.27
N GLN A 86 5.24 4.86 5.22
CA GLN A 86 6.59 4.90 4.66
C GLN A 86 6.51 4.98 3.13
N PRO A 87 7.45 5.66 2.45
CA PRO A 87 7.43 5.80 0.99
C PRO A 87 7.68 4.50 0.25
N ASP A 88 8.31 3.54 0.91
CA ASP A 88 8.63 2.21 0.42
C ASP A 88 8.53 1.18 1.56
N MET A 89 7.89 0.03 1.28
CA MET A 89 7.62 -1.01 2.28
C MET A 89 7.61 -2.39 1.61
N SER A 90 8.28 -3.36 2.22
CA SER A 90 8.13 -4.76 1.83
C SER A 90 6.75 -5.32 2.23
N SER A 91 6.35 -6.44 1.63
CA SER A 91 5.11 -7.15 1.99
C SER A 91 5.05 -7.53 3.48
N ALA A 92 6.17 -7.99 4.05
CA ALA A 92 6.28 -8.33 5.47
C ALA A 92 6.15 -7.08 6.36
N TYR A 93 6.80 -5.97 6.00
CA TYR A 93 6.68 -4.71 6.74
C TYR A 93 5.24 -4.18 6.74
N MET A 94 4.56 -4.22 5.57
CA MET A 94 3.15 -3.81 5.47
C MET A 94 2.26 -4.66 6.37
N TYR A 95 2.47 -5.98 6.40
CA TYR A 95 1.74 -6.89 7.28
C TYR A 95 1.92 -6.57 8.76
N GLU A 96 3.14 -6.30 9.19
CA GLU A 96 3.49 -6.12 10.60
C GLU A 96 3.20 -4.70 11.12
N ASN A 97 3.30 -3.66 10.25
CA ASN A 97 3.41 -2.28 10.72
C ASN A 97 2.50 -1.28 10.00
N ALA A 98 1.90 -1.64 8.86
CA ALA A 98 1.23 -0.65 8.02
C ALA A 98 -0.15 -1.08 7.52
N ALA A 99 -0.73 -2.15 8.08
CA ALA A 99 -2.08 -2.58 7.77
C ALA A 99 -2.83 -3.03 9.02
N THR A 100 -4.12 -2.75 9.08
CA THR A 100 -5.05 -3.41 9.99
C THR A 100 -5.40 -4.77 9.40
N LEU A 101 -5.03 -5.84 10.09
CA LEU A 101 -5.30 -7.20 9.61
C LEU A 101 -6.78 -7.54 9.80
N VAL A 102 -7.39 -8.09 8.77
CA VAL A 102 -8.80 -8.50 8.74
C VAL A 102 -8.98 -9.87 8.09
N PRO A 103 -10.02 -10.61 8.44
CA PRO A 103 -10.42 -11.79 7.67
C PRO A 103 -10.70 -11.47 6.20
N LEU A 104 -10.42 -12.44 5.29
CA LEU A 104 -10.56 -12.23 3.85
C LEU A 104 -11.98 -11.86 3.39
N GLU A 105 -12.99 -12.26 4.14
CA GLU A 105 -14.40 -11.94 3.88
C GLU A 105 -14.79 -10.47 4.08
N PHE A 106 -13.97 -9.70 4.77
CA PHE A 106 -14.21 -8.26 5.00
C PHE A 106 -13.47 -7.34 4.02
N LEU A 107 -12.71 -7.92 3.07
CA LEU A 107 -11.98 -7.15 2.08
C LEU A 107 -12.90 -6.47 1.07
N ARG A 108 -12.54 -5.24 0.72
CA ARG A 108 -13.12 -4.44 -0.36
C ARG A 108 -12.16 -4.42 -1.55
N PRO A 109 -12.62 -4.24 -2.78
CA PRO A 109 -11.72 -4.01 -3.91
C PRO A 109 -10.69 -2.90 -3.60
N GLY A 110 -9.40 -3.21 -3.80
CA GLY A 110 -8.28 -2.33 -3.47
C GLY A 110 -7.62 -2.57 -2.10
N ASP A 111 -8.25 -3.34 -1.21
CA ASP A 111 -7.62 -3.79 0.03
C ASP A 111 -6.54 -4.85 -0.26
N LEU A 112 -5.77 -5.24 0.75
CA LEU A 112 -4.59 -6.08 0.61
C LEU A 112 -4.88 -7.55 0.92
N ILE A 113 -4.17 -8.44 0.23
CA ILE A 113 -4.07 -9.85 0.58
C ILE A 113 -2.61 -10.17 0.86
N PHE A 114 -2.32 -10.64 2.07
CA PHE A 114 -1.00 -11.11 2.47
C PHE A 114 -0.88 -12.61 2.24
N MET A 115 0.20 -13.02 1.58
CA MET A 115 0.44 -14.40 1.19
C MET A 115 1.86 -14.85 1.53
N GLY A 116 2.02 -16.18 1.62
CA GLY A 116 3.29 -16.84 1.84
C GLY A 116 3.24 -18.31 1.41
N GLU A 117 4.29 -19.06 1.70
CA GLU A 117 4.33 -20.49 1.44
C GLU A 117 3.27 -21.24 2.26
N LYS A 118 2.74 -22.33 1.70
CA LYS A 118 1.61 -23.09 2.30
C LYS A 118 1.86 -23.54 3.75
N ASN A 119 3.10 -23.88 4.07
CA ASN A 119 3.50 -24.46 5.36
C ASN A 119 4.34 -23.48 6.22
N SER A 120 4.33 -22.20 5.91
CA SER A 120 5.05 -21.15 6.64
C SER A 120 4.07 -20.06 7.08
N SER A 121 4.38 -19.38 8.18
CA SER A 121 3.69 -18.16 8.61
C SER A 121 4.28 -16.88 7.99
N ASN A 122 5.46 -17.00 7.34
CA ASN A 122 6.16 -15.85 6.79
C ASN A 122 5.38 -15.24 5.62
N ILE A 123 5.31 -13.91 5.62
CA ILE A 123 4.77 -13.13 4.51
C ILE A 123 5.87 -12.92 3.48
N THR A 124 5.69 -13.47 2.30
CA THR A 124 6.65 -13.36 1.19
C THR A 124 6.04 -12.74 -0.06
N HIS A 125 4.73 -12.46 -0.03
CA HIS A 125 4.00 -11.94 -1.17
C HIS A 125 2.79 -11.12 -0.72
N ILE A 126 2.37 -10.18 -1.59
CA ILE A 126 1.21 -9.32 -1.37
C ILE A 126 0.47 -9.11 -2.68
N ALA A 127 -0.85 -8.95 -2.59
CA ALA A 127 -1.73 -8.69 -3.72
C ALA A 127 -2.79 -7.65 -3.37
N ILE A 128 -3.42 -7.09 -4.38
CA ILE A 128 -4.58 -6.21 -4.26
C ILE A 128 -5.83 -7.05 -4.50
N TYR A 129 -6.73 -7.09 -3.52
CA TYR A 129 -7.99 -7.81 -3.60
C TYR A 129 -8.92 -7.21 -4.67
N VAL A 130 -9.58 -8.06 -5.44
CA VAL A 130 -10.56 -7.69 -6.48
C VAL A 130 -11.98 -8.06 -6.04
N ARG A 131 -12.25 -9.34 -5.86
CA ARG A 131 -13.58 -9.87 -5.49
C ARG A 131 -13.51 -11.32 -5.02
N THR A 132 -14.62 -11.77 -4.44
CA THR A 132 -14.83 -13.19 -4.15
C THR A 132 -16.09 -13.67 -4.91
N GLU A 133 -15.97 -14.81 -5.61
CA GLU A 133 -17.06 -15.49 -6.28
C GLU A 133 -17.14 -16.94 -5.78
N GLY A 134 -18.16 -17.25 -5.01
CA GLY A 134 -18.29 -18.56 -4.34
C GLY A 134 -17.10 -18.86 -3.43
N ASP A 135 -16.33 -19.91 -3.72
CA ASP A 135 -15.14 -20.32 -3.00
C ASP A 135 -13.83 -19.77 -3.63
N THR A 136 -13.93 -18.87 -4.60
CA THR A 136 -12.78 -18.34 -5.34
C THR A 136 -12.54 -16.87 -5.01
N ILE A 137 -11.30 -16.55 -4.60
CA ILE A 137 -10.82 -15.19 -4.39
C ILE A 137 -10.00 -14.76 -5.60
N TYR A 138 -10.35 -13.61 -6.18
CA TYR A 138 -9.67 -12.95 -7.28
C TYR A 138 -8.84 -11.78 -6.76
N PHE A 139 -7.63 -11.63 -7.28
CA PHE A 139 -6.69 -10.59 -6.87
C PHE A 139 -5.76 -10.19 -8.02
N ILE A 140 -5.22 -8.99 -7.97
CA ILE A 140 -4.18 -8.51 -8.89
C ILE A 140 -2.86 -8.46 -8.12
N ASP A 141 -1.82 -9.05 -8.69
CA ASP A 141 -0.47 -9.00 -8.15
C ASP A 141 0.58 -8.94 -9.26
N SER A 142 1.81 -8.62 -8.89
CA SER A 142 2.97 -8.75 -9.75
C SER A 142 3.80 -9.95 -9.30
N THR A 143 4.05 -10.88 -10.22
CA THR A 143 4.78 -12.11 -9.90
C THR A 143 5.51 -12.65 -11.11
N GLU A 144 6.61 -13.38 -10.86
CA GLU A 144 7.26 -14.23 -11.86
C GLU A 144 7.09 -15.68 -11.42
N LYS A 145 6.48 -16.48 -12.27
CA LYS A 145 6.32 -17.94 -12.05
C LYS A 145 6.50 -18.70 -13.35
N ALA A 146 7.28 -19.75 -13.29
CA ALA A 146 7.34 -20.73 -14.37
C ALA A 146 6.00 -21.46 -14.56
N ALA A 147 5.75 -21.97 -15.75
CA ALA A 147 4.60 -22.83 -16.01
C ALA A 147 4.65 -24.08 -15.10
N GLU A 148 3.51 -24.43 -14.50
CA GLU A 148 3.39 -25.61 -13.64
C GLU A 148 2.16 -26.42 -14.03
N GLY A 149 2.36 -27.63 -14.54
CA GLY A 149 1.29 -28.48 -15.04
C GLY A 149 0.52 -27.81 -16.17
N LYS A 150 -0.78 -27.52 -15.95
CA LYS A 150 -1.65 -26.82 -16.91
C LYS A 150 -1.66 -25.29 -16.72
N ALA A 151 -1.03 -24.78 -15.63
CA ALA A 151 -0.97 -23.35 -15.39
C ALA A 151 0.12 -22.71 -16.27
N PRO A 152 -0.18 -21.63 -17.03
CA PRO A 152 0.81 -20.94 -17.83
C PRO A 152 1.85 -20.25 -16.95
N SER A 153 3.01 -19.92 -17.52
CA SER A 153 3.95 -19.01 -16.89
C SER A 153 3.32 -17.63 -16.72
N VAL A 154 3.71 -16.94 -15.66
CA VAL A 154 3.33 -15.55 -15.39
C VAL A 154 4.59 -14.74 -15.17
N ASN A 155 4.72 -13.61 -15.86
CA ASN A 155 5.80 -12.67 -15.64
C ASN A 155 5.25 -11.25 -15.71
N GLY A 156 4.75 -10.75 -14.59
CA GLY A 156 4.22 -9.39 -14.53
C GLY A 156 2.96 -9.25 -13.70
N VAL A 157 2.23 -8.18 -13.97
CA VAL A 157 0.99 -7.83 -13.30
C VAL A 157 -0.18 -8.56 -13.98
N SER A 158 -0.89 -9.36 -13.21
CA SER A 158 -2.04 -10.11 -13.71
C SER A 158 -3.13 -10.32 -12.66
N GLU A 159 -4.37 -10.51 -13.12
CA GLU A 159 -5.43 -11.00 -12.26
C GLU A 159 -5.32 -12.52 -12.14
N ARG A 160 -5.23 -12.98 -10.92
CA ARG A 160 -5.14 -14.41 -10.59
C ARG A 160 -6.22 -14.77 -9.58
N SER A 161 -6.41 -16.06 -9.38
CA SER A 161 -7.38 -16.54 -8.41
C SER A 161 -6.92 -17.82 -7.72
N TYR A 162 -7.34 -17.97 -6.46
CA TYR A 162 -7.19 -19.21 -5.70
C TYR A 162 -8.47 -19.51 -4.93
N SER A 163 -8.66 -20.79 -4.56
CA SER A 163 -9.70 -21.15 -3.61
C SER A 163 -9.49 -20.39 -2.29
N ARG A 164 -10.57 -19.91 -1.66
CA ARG A 164 -10.55 -19.27 -0.33
C ARG A 164 -9.81 -20.11 0.73
N LYS A 165 -9.78 -21.43 0.56
CA LYS A 165 -9.09 -22.38 1.47
C LYS A 165 -7.61 -22.56 1.16
N ASP A 166 -7.08 -21.85 0.15
CA ASP A 166 -5.66 -21.99 -0.20
C ASP A 166 -4.78 -21.49 0.95
N LYS A 167 -3.91 -22.38 1.42
CA LYS A 167 -3.03 -22.13 2.56
C LYS A 167 -1.97 -21.05 2.32
N ARG A 168 -1.82 -20.57 1.09
CA ARG A 168 -0.96 -19.41 0.78
C ARG A 168 -1.56 -18.11 1.30
N PHE A 169 -2.87 -17.96 1.37
CA PHE A 169 -3.50 -16.83 2.04
C PHE A 169 -3.21 -16.85 3.54
N LYS A 170 -2.71 -15.75 4.07
CA LYS A 170 -2.37 -15.59 5.49
C LYS A 170 -3.33 -14.65 6.19
N SER A 171 -3.64 -13.52 5.56
CA SER A 171 -4.59 -12.53 6.07
C SER A 171 -5.06 -11.60 4.97
N GLY A 172 -6.19 -10.96 5.17
CA GLY A 172 -6.52 -9.70 4.55
C GLY A 172 -5.90 -8.53 5.31
N GLY A 173 -5.88 -7.34 4.70
CA GLY A 173 -5.42 -6.13 5.37
C GLY A 173 -5.97 -4.86 4.76
N ILE A 174 -6.24 -3.89 5.61
CA ILE A 174 -6.62 -2.54 5.24
C ILE A 174 -5.40 -1.65 5.49
N MET A 175 -4.86 -1.02 4.43
CA MET A 175 -3.70 -0.13 4.55
C MET A 175 -3.96 0.98 5.56
N GLN A 176 -2.97 1.28 6.40
CA GLN A 176 -2.98 2.45 7.29
C GLN A 176 -2.31 3.64 6.60
N LEU A 177 -2.89 4.80 6.77
CA LEU A 177 -2.48 6.06 6.15
C LEU A 177 -2.25 7.14 7.21
N LYS A 178 -1.33 8.06 6.92
CA LYS A 178 -1.17 9.34 7.67
C LYS A 178 -2.07 10.39 7.05
N HIS A 179 -2.71 11.18 7.91
CA HIS A 179 -3.50 12.36 7.55
C HIS A 179 -2.93 13.61 8.19
#